data_16da16332c528ed86624c18f565d31ea
#
_entry.id   16da16332c528ed86624c18f565d31ea
#
_cell.length_a   1.000
_cell.length_b   1.000
_cell.length_c   1.000
_cell.angle_alpha   90.00
_cell.angle_beta   90.00
_cell.angle_gamma   90.00
#
_symmetry.space_group_name_H-M   'P 1'
#
loop_
_entity.id
_entity.type
_entity.pdbx_description
1 polymer ?
#
loop_
_entity_poly.entity_id
_entity_poly.type
_entity_poly.pdbx_seq_one_letter_code
_entity_poly.pdbx_strand_id
1 'polypeptide(L)'
;MPPTIQPKFDALDSGLLEDVVSGAARLTPEQALDLYHRCDPQRLGLLADRRCSILHGEHVRTYVIDRNINYTNICTAKCIFCAFKRKGDEEDAYTLEQDVLLEKISELVAIGGTQILMQGGMNPALDLDWYIELLTSIKERFPQVHVHAFSPPEFIEFVNFFDPPGSTLKEKIRWVMEKLHAAGLHSVPGGGGEIFADEVRRKIGLGKCDAEAWLTVMRVAHELGMNTSATMMFGHIEGVADRVHHMNLVRERQDDAINDLSDQGGGKYMAFISWPFQPSNTSLGKVKEWGFGTGDDLSLPFPGDAVARLDGQGKRSDHPQFGRRRRVAGASAYLRTQALSRLFLDNIYSIGSSWVTMGPHVGQMGLLWGANDMGSVMMEENVVSSAGSTHCLNEPMICRLIRDAGYIPAQRDNAYDLLKVHDGPSSPDLSITDWSTCRPERLDTAQGSEESGGCSVAGGSTDTTESDTVSLTIQNSE
;
A
#
# COMPACT_ATOMS: atom_id res chain seq x y z
N MET A 1 32.22 -7.18 34.61
CA MET A 1 30.88 -7.65 34.20
C MET A 1 30.32 -6.59 33.27
N PRO A 2 29.85 -6.90 32.10
CA PRO A 2 29.16 -5.90 31.27
C PRO A 2 27.91 -5.43 32.02
N PRO A 3 27.53 -4.18 31.90
CA PRO A 3 26.33 -3.65 32.59
C PRO A 3 25.13 -4.47 32.09
N THR A 4 24.40 -5.07 33.01
CA THR A 4 23.13 -5.72 32.74
C THR A 4 22.18 -4.65 32.22
N ILE A 5 21.91 -4.63 30.91
CA ILE A 5 20.86 -3.81 30.33
C ILE A 5 19.55 -4.40 30.85
N GLN A 6 19.05 -3.85 31.94
CA GLN A 6 17.68 -4.10 32.33
C GLN A 6 16.80 -3.42 31.27
N PRO A 7 15.95 -4.16 30.56
CA PRO A 7 14.96 -3.52 29.71
C PRO A 7 14.06 -2.70 30.60
N LYS A 8 14.11 -1.38 30.42
CA LYS A 8 13.12 -0.47 31.00
C LYS A 8 11.82 -0.65 30.22
N PHE A 9 11.08 -1.72 30.53
CA PHE A 9 9.75 -2.00 29.97
C PHE A 9 8.62 -1.29 30.74
N ASP A 10 8.94 -0.37 31.61
CA ASP A 10 8.01 0.25 32.57
C ASP A 10 7.45 1.60 32.09
N ALA A 11 7.14 1.82 30.84
CA ALA A 11 6.84 3.19 30.45
C ALA A 11 5.47 3.46 29.83
N LEU A 12 4.71 2.47 29.43
CA LEU A 12 3.31 2.70 29.05
C LEU A 12 2.41 2.02 30.06
N ASP A 13 1.59 2.85 30.72
CA ASP A 13 0.56 2.36 31.64
C ASP A 13 -0.27 1.25 30.98
N SER A 14 -0.32 0.09 31.62
CA SER A 14 -1.11 -1.03 31.11
C SER A 14 -2.59 -0.67 31.01
N GLY A 15 -3.10 0.24 31.84
CA GLY A 15 -4.45 0.78 31.75
C GLY A 15 -4.67 1.54 30.44
N LEU A 16 -3.76 2.44 30.08
CA LEU A 16 -3.84 3.15 28.80
C LEU A 16 -3.86 2.19 27.61
N LEU A 17 -3.04 1.14 27.63
CA LEU A 17 -2.99 0.19 26.52
C LEU A 17 -4.29 -0.61 26.38
N GLU A 18 -4.94 -1.01 27.49
CA GLU A 18 -6.26 -1.64 27.45
C GLU A 18 -7.32 -0.66 26.92
N ASP A 19 -7.28 0.60 27.33
CA ASP A 19 -8.19 1.64 26.81
C ASP A 19 -7.99 1.91 25.31
N VAL A 20 -6.76 1.88 24.82
CA VAL A 20 -6.45 1.99 23.38
C VAL A 20 -6.99 0.77 22.62
N VAL A 21 -6.79 -0.44 23.15
CA VAL A 21 -7.30 -1.68 22.53
C VAL A 21 -8.82 -1.68 22.49
N SER A 22 -9.48 -1.28 23.57
CA SER A 22 -10.96 -1.19 23.60
C SER A 22 -11.52 -0.04 22.76
N GLY A 23 -10.70 0.99 22.46
CA GLY A 23 -11.10 2.21 21.77
C GLY A 23 -11.61 3.31 22.72
N ALA A 24 -11.42 3.16 24.03
CA ALA A 24 -11.77 4.16 25.03
C ALA A 24 -10.75 5.33 25.08
N ALA A 25 -9.53 5.11 24.61
CA ALA A 25 -8.49 6.14 24.51
C ALA A 25 -7.78 6.12 23.17
N ARG A 26 -7.14 7.25 22.85
CA ARG A 26 -6.30 7.42 21.65
C ARG A 26 -4.85 7.64 22.06
N LEU A 27 -3.90 7.06 21.33
CA LEU A 27 -2.48 7.34 21.50
C LEU A 27 -2.15 8.75 21.00
N THR A 28 -1.33 9.49 21.78
CA THR A 28 -0.65 10.67 21.25
C THR A 28 0.51 10.26 20.35
N PRO A 29 1.03 11.16 19.48
CA PRO A 29 2.22 10.87 18.68
C PRO A 29 3.45 10.44 19.53
N GLU A 30 3.67 11.06 20.68
CA GLU A 30 4.75 10.72 21.60
C GLU A 30 4.57 9.33 22.21
N GLN A 31 3.34 8.99 22.61
CA GLN A 31 2.99 7.66 23.12
C GLN A 31 3.15 6.59 22.05
N ALA A 32 2.79 6.88 20.80
CA ALA A 32 2.98 5.99 19.67
C ALA A 32 4.47 5.73 19.39
N LEU A 33 5.30 6.77 19.47
CA LEU A 33 6.75 6.68 19.33
C LEU A 33 7.37 5.84 20.47
N ASP A 34 6.95 6.09 21.71
CA ASP A 34 7.36 5.30 22.86
C ASP A 34 6.94 3.83 22.74
N LEU A 35 5.70 3.57 22.31
CA LEU A 35 5.18 2.23 22.09
C LEU A 35 6.02 1.48 21.04
N TYR A 36 6.35 2.14 19.93
CA TYR A 36 7.18 1.54 18.89
C TYR A 36 8.56 1.11 19.40
N HIS A 37 9.23 1.98 20.19
CA HIS A 37 10.61 1.73 20.62
C HIS A 37 10.72 0.83 21.82
N ARG A 38 9.79 0.89 22.77
CA ARG A 38 9.92 0.26 24.09
C ARG A 38 9.02 -0.95 24.31
N CYS A 39 7.93 -1.09 23.56
CA CYS A 39 7.07 -2.26 23.70
C CYS A 39 7.76 -3.51 23.14
N ASP A 40 7.63 -4.60 23.87
CA ASP A 40 8.01 -5.91 23.35
C ASP A 40 7.27 -6.18 22.03
N PRO A 41 7.95 -6.69 20.98
CA PRO A 41 7.32 -6.92 19.69
C PRO A 41 6.10 -7.83 19.75
N GLN A 42 6.18 -8.93 20.50
CA GLN A 42 5.09 -9.90 20.57
C GLN A 42 3.88 -9.28 21.30
N ARG A 43 4.12 -8.52 22.38
CA ARG A 43 3.08 -7.78 23.09
C ARG A 43 2.44 -6.74 22.18
N LEU A 44 3.23 -6.00 21.39
CA LEU A 44 2.72 -5.01 20.44
C LEU A 44 1.80 -5.67 19.39
N GLY A 45 2.22 -6.81 18.82
CA GLY A 45 1.42 -7.60 17.91
C GLY A 45 0.10 -8.06 18.52
N LEU A 46 0.16 -8.62 19.74
CA LEU A 46 -1.05 -9.09 20.46
C LEU A 46 -2.05 -7.94 20.72
N LEU A 47 -1.59 -6.76 21.13
CA LEU A 47 -2.47 -5.60 21.33
C LEU A 47 -3.15 -5.18 20.02
N ALA A 48 -2.41 -5.16 18.92
CA ALA A 48 -2.92 -4.80 17.61
C ALA A 48 -3.91 -5.85 17.08
N ASP A 49 -3.65 -7.14 17.28
CA ASP A 49 -4.54 -8.23 16.89
C ASP A 49 -5.86 -8.18 17.69
N ARG A 50 -5.80 -7.97 18.99
CA ARG A 50 -6.98 -7.76 19.83
C ARG A 50 -7.81 -6.55 19.37
N ARG A 51 -7.16 -5.43 19.05
CA ARG A 51 -7.87 -4.27 18.48
C ARG A 51 -8.50 -4.60 17.14
N CYS A 52 -7.81 -5.33 16.27
CA CYS A 52 -8.33 -5.79 15.00
C CYS A 52 -9.57 -6.70 15.20
N SER A 53 -9.51 -7.63 16.12
CA SER A 53 -10.63 -8.55 16.42
C SER A 53 -11.85 -7.83 16.97
N ILE A 54 -11.67 -6.78 17.77
CA ILE A 54 -12.79 -5.94 18.25
C ILE A 54 -13.48 -5.21 17.09
N LEU A 55 -12.70 -4.74 16.08
CA LEU A 55 -13.23 -3.97 14.95
C LEU A 55 -13.85 -4.84 13.85
N HIS A 56 -13.26 -6.01 13.59
CA HIS A 56 -13.57 -6.84 12.40
C HIS A 56 -14.07 -8.25 12.74
N GLY A 57 -14.23 -8.57 14.03
CA GLY A 57 -14.50 -9.93 14.47
C GLY A 57 -13.27 -10.84 14.46
N GLU A 58 -13.42 -12.00 15.09
CA GLU A 58 -12.32 -12.93 15.37
C GLU A 58 -12.06 -13.92 14.23
N HIS A 59 -12.97 -14.06 13.26
CA HIS A 59 -12.97 -15.22 12.37
C HIS A 59 -12.65 -14.92 10.92
N VAL A 60 -12.95 -13.75 10.41
CA VAL A 60 -12.83 -13.45 8.97
C VAL A 60 -11.68 -12.47 8.71
N ARG A 61 -10.89 -12.75 7.65
CA ARG A 61 -9.94 -11.81 7.05
C ARG A 61 -10.18 -11.74 5.55
N THR A 62 -10.04 -10.56 5.01
CA THR A 62 -10.47 -10.26 3.65
C THR A 62 -9.32 -10.20 2.65
N TYR A 63 -9.68 -10.32 1.39
CA TYR A 63 -8.84 -10.06 0.22
C TYR A 63 -9.71 -9.52 -0.92
N VAL A 64 -9.09 -8.95 -1.94
CA VAL A 64 -9.77 -8.50 -3.15
C VAL A 64 -9.14 -9.11 -4.40
N ILE A 65 -9.94 -9.35 -5.42
CA ILE A 65 -9.45 -9.69 -6.75
C ILE A 65 -9.50 -8.41 -7.58
N ASP A 66 -8.32 -7.82 -7.80
CA ASP A 66 -8.14 -6.64 -8.63
C ASP A 66 -6.95 -6.77 -9.57
N ARG A 67 -6.84 -5.82 -10.48
CA ARG A 67 -5.70 -5.68 -11.38
C ARG A 67 -5.11 -4.28 -11.24
N ASN A 68 -3.78 -4.21 -11.03
CA ASN A 68 -3.05 -2.96 -11.04
C ASN A 68 -2.65 -2.62 -12.49
N ILE A 69 -3.37 -1.68 -13.10
CA ILE A 69 -3.15 -1.26 -14.48
C ILE A 69 -2.34 0.03 -14.49
N ASN A 70 -1.16 -0.02 -15.08
CA ASN A 70 -0.32 1.15 -15.30
C ASN A 70 -0.44 1.56 -16.77
N TYR A 71 -1.29 2.56 -17.07
CA TYR A 71 -1.59 2.98 -18.44
C TYR A 71 -0.41 3.65 -19.16
N THR A 72 0.58 4.18 -18.42
CA THR A 72 1.83 4.73 -18.95
C THR A 72 2.93 4.69 -17.90
N ASN A 73 4.18 4.49 -18.33
CA ASN A 73 5.37 4.66 -17.49
C ASN A 73 6.11 6.00 -17.74
N ILE A 74 5.66 6.79 -18.71
CA ILE A 74 6.20 8.12 -18.99
C ILE A 74 5.83 9.06 -17.84
N CYS A 75 6.86 9.69 -17.21
CA CYS A 75 6.62 10.48 -16.01
C CYS A 75 7.57 11.69 -15.92
N THR A 76 7.01 12.86 -15.68
CA THR A 76 7.76 14.11 -15.44
C THR A 76 8.44 14.17 -14.08
N ALA A 77 7.94 13.42 -13.08
CA ALA A 77 8.53 13.37 -11.74
C ALA A 77 9.91 12.71 -11.73
N LYS A 78 10.76 13.21 -10.83
CA LYS A 78 12.14 12.73 -10.66
C LYS A 78 12.32 11.95 -9.35
N CYS A 79 11.30 11.18 -8.95
CA CYS A 79 11.35 10.37 -7.72
C CYS A 79 12.53 9.41 -7.76
N ILE A 80 13.42 9.50 -6.77
CA ILE A 80 14.65 8.69 -6.74
C ILE A 80 14.41 7.26 -6.24
N PHE A 81 13.22 6.97 -5.71
CA PHE A 81 12.78 5.64 -5.26
C PHE A 81 12.04 4.84 -6.34
N CYS A 82 11.63 5.47 -7.44
CA CYS A 82 10.83 4.83 -8.48
C CYS A 82 11.72 4.24 -9.58
N ALA A 83 11.63 2.93 -9.77
CA ALA A 83 12.31 2.20 -10.84
C ALA A 83 11.46 2.09 -12.12
N PHE A 84 10.15 2.33 -12.01
CA PHE A 84 9.19 2.15 -13.10
C PHE A 84 9.16 3.30 -14.12
N LYS A 85 9.38 4.53 -13.65
CA LYS A 85 9.27 5.74 -14.49
C LYS A 85 10.24 5.74 -15.67
N ARG A 86 9.77 6.28 -16.81
CA ARG A 86 10.58 6.53 -18.02
C ARG A 86 10.42 7.97 -18.48
N LYS A 87 11.38 8.42 -19.26
CA LYS A 87 11.21 9.60 -20.12
C LYS A 87 10.58 9.14 -21.43
N GLY A 88 9.88 10.05 -22.11
CA GLY A 88 9.20 9.70 -23.36
C GLY A 88 10.10 9.28 -24.53
N ASP A 89 11.40 9.52 -24.45
CA ASP A 89 12.42 9.15 -25.43
C ASP A 89 13.17 7.85 -25.10
N GLU A 90 12.85 7.19 -23.97
CA GLU A 90 13.46 5.91 -23.61
C GLU A 90 12.79 4.75 -24.38
N GLU A 91 13.59 3.73 -24.75
CA GLU A 91 13.17 2.62 -25.63
C GLU A 91 11.97 1.81 -25.06
N ASP A 92 11.91 1.67 -23.73
CA ASP A 92 10.85 0.97 -23.01
C ASP A 92 9.76 1.91 -22.44
N ALA A 93 9.74 3.17 -22.92
CA ALA A 93 8.65 4.08 -22.61
C ALA A 93 7.38 3.68 -23.37
N TYR A 94 6.24 3.69 -22.66
CA TYR A 94 4.97 3.34 -23.28
C TYR A 94 3.78 4.15 -22.76
N THR A 95 2.76 4.21 -23.57
CA THR A 95 1.37 4.52 -23.19
C THR A 95 0.48 3.46 -23.85
N LEU A 96 -0.35 2.81 -23.06
CA LEU A 96 -1.23 1.74 -23.56
C LEU A 96 -2.38 2.31 -24.37
N GLU A 97 -2.68 1.66 -25.48
CA GLU A 97 -3.89 1.92 -26.23
C GLU A 97 -5.14 1.54 -25.42
N GLN A 98 -6.25 2.26 -25.61
CA GLN A 98 -7.46 2.03 -24.84
C GLN A 98 -8.02 0.61 -24.99
N ASP A 99 -7.94 0.02 -26.18
CA ASP A 99 -8.38 -1.36 -26.43
C ASP A 99 -7.61 -2.37 -25.58
N VAL A 100 -6.29 -2.17 -25.41
CA VAL A 100 -5.45 -3.02 -24.54
C VAL A 100 -5.87 -2.86 -23.07
N LEU A 101 -6.19 -1.65 -22.65
CA LEU A 101 -6.68 -1.39 -21.28
C LEU A 101 -8.03 -2.09 -21.02
N LEU A 102 -8.94 -2.02 -21.99
CA LEU A 102 -10.25 -2.67 -21.89
C LEU A 102 -10.14 -4.22 -21.94
N GLU A 103 -9.20 -4.77 -22.70
CA GLU A 103 -8.91 -6.20 -22.70
C GLU A 103 -8.41 -6.68 -21.34
N LYS A 104 -7.47 -5.96 -20.74
CA LYS A 104 -6.98 -6.24 -19.37
C LYS A 104 -8.12 -6.26 -18.34
N ILE A 105 -9.11 -5.38 -18.48
CA ILE A 105 -10.28 -5.36 -17.59
C ILE A 105 -11.21 -6.55 -17.89
N SER A 106 -11.35 -6.95 -19.14
CA SER A 106 -12.12 -8.13 -19.52
C SER A 106 -11.54 -9.41 -18.90
N GLU A 107 -10.22 -9.57 -18.92
CA GLU A 107 -9.52 -10.69 -18.28
C GLU A 107 -9.74 -10.70 -16.76
N LEU A 108 -9.71 -9.53 -16.11
CA LEU A 108 -10.00 -9.39 -14.68
C LEU A 108 -11.43 -9.85 -14.35
N VAL A 109 -12.41 -9.39 -15.14
CA VAL A 109 -13.82 -9.77 -14.95
C VAL A 109 -14.02 -11.27 -15.13
N ALA A 110 -13.32 -11.91 -16.08
CA ALA A 110 -13.42 -13.34 -16.33
C ALA A 110 -13.02 -14.21 -15.13
N ILE A 111 -12.16 -13.72 -14.25
CA ILE A 111 -11.76 -14.42 -13.01
C ILE A 111 -12.53 -13.97 -11.76
N GLY A 112 -13.59 -13.17 -11.91
CA GLY A 112 -14.40 -12.68 -10.79
C GLY A 112 -13.83 -11.45 -10.10
N GLY A 113 -12.96 -10.69 -10.76
CA GLY A 113 -12.44 -9.43 -10.25
C GLY A 113 -13.49 -8.32 -10.24
N THR A 114 -13.42 -7.46 -9.25
CA THR A 114 -14.46 -6.47 -8.94
C THR A 114 -13.99 -5.03 -9.04
N GLN A 115 -12.66 -4.81 -9.09
CA GLN A 115 -12.09 -3.47 -9.19
C GLN A 115 -10.79 -3.46 -10.00
N ILE A 116 -10.45 -2.30 -10.51
CA ILE A 116 -9.12 -1.99 -11.02
C ILE A 116 -8.44 -0.94 -10.13
N LEU A 117 -7.13 -1.13 -9.90
CA LEU A 117 -6.25 -0.08 -9.40
C LEU A 117 -5.50 0.49 -10.60
N MET A 118 -5.84 1.71 -11.04
CA MET A 118 -5.28 2.28 -12.26
C MET A 118 -4.48 3.55 -11.96
N GLN A 119 -3.17 3.46 -12.14
CA GLN A 119 -2.23 4.55 -11.92
C GLN A 119 -1.18 4.57 -13.03
N GLY A 120 -0.74 5.75 -13.41
CA GLY A 120 0.29 5.91 -14.43
C GLY A 120 1.41 6.85 -14.02
N GLY A 121 2.36 7.03 -14.94
CA GLY A 121 3.29 8.15 -14.91
C GLY A 121 2.55 9.46 -15.20
N MET A 122 3.10 10.58 -14.76
CA MET A 122 2.62 11.93 -15.08
C MET A 122 3.07 12.28 -16.51
N ASN A 123 2.27 11.88 -17.50
CA ASN A 123 2.56 12.00 -18.91
C ASN A 123 1.92 13.28 -19.51
N PRO A 124 2.72 14.29 -19.89
CA PRO A 124 2.18 15.54 -20.41
C PRO A 124 1.58 15.44 -21.84
N ALA A 125 1.74 14.30 -22.50
CA ALA A 125 1.16 14.07 -23.83
C ALA A 125 -0.29 13.63 -23.82
N LEU A 126 -0.83 13.24 -22.65
CA LEU A 126 -2.22 12.84 -22.46
C LEU A 126 -3.03 14.06 -22.00
N ASP A 127 -4.09 14.39 -22.74
CA ASP A 127 -5.00 15.46 -22.39
C ASP A 127 -6.18 14.97 -21.51
N LEU A 128 -6.98 15.86 -21.02
CA LEU A 128 -8.12 15.53 -20.16
C LEU A 128 -9.17 14.68 -20.89
N ASP A 129 -9.36 14.91 -22.17
CA ASP A 129 -10.37 14.20 -22.97
C ASP A 129 -9.98 12.71 -23.10
N TRP A 130 -8.68 12.40 -23.23
CA TRP A 130 -8.20 11.01 -23.23
C TRP A 130 -8.60 10.27 -21.94
N TYR A 131 -8.48 10.90 -20.77
CA TYR A 131 -8.87 10.30 -19.48
C TYR A 131 -10.40 10.15 -19.36
N ILE A 132 -11.15 11.12 -19.83
CA ILE A 132 -12.62 11.09 -19.85
C ILE A 132 -13.12 9.97 -20.77
N GLU A 133 -12.57 9.85 -21.96
CA GLU A 133 -12.92 8.79 -22.91
C GLU A 133 -12.63 7.40 -22.36
N LEU A 134 -11.45 7.21 -21.75
CA LEU A 134 -11.08 5.93 -21.12
C LEU A 134 -12.07 5.55 -20.01
N LEU A 135 -12.35 6.47 -19.06
CA LEU A 135 -13.27 6.20 -17.96
C LEU A 135 -14.70 5.92 -18.46
N THR A 136 -15.16 6.68 -19.47
CA THR A 136 -16.47 6.48 -20.07
C THR A 136 -16.56 5.09 -20.73
N SER A 137 -15.55 4.71 -21.51
CA SER A 137 -15.47 3.38 -22.13
C SER A 137 -15.48 2.24 -21.12
N ILE A 138 -14.76 2.41 -19.99
CA ILE A 138 -14.76 1.43 -18.88
C ILE A 138 -16.17 1.34 -18.27
N LYS A 139 -16.79 2.47 -17.94
CA LYS A 139 -18.11 2.53 -17.34
C LYS A 139 -19.21 1.90 -18.23
N GLU A 140 -19.13 2.13 -19.53
CA GLU A 140 -20.09 1.58 -20.49
C GLU A 140 -19.90 0.06 -20.68
N ARG A 141 -18.66 -0.40 -20.76
CA ARG A 141 -18.35 -1.81 -21.07
C ARG A 141 -18.33 -2.70 -19.83
N PHE A 142 -17.94 -2.17 -18.67
CA PHE A 142 -17.79 -2.89 -17.42
C PHE A 142 -18.43 -2.15 -16.23
N PRO A 143 -19.76 -1.90 -16.26
CA PRO A 143 -20.43 -1.10 -15.22
C PRO A 143 -20.34 -1.69 -13.81
N GLN A 144 -20.01 -2.98 -13.68
CA GLN A 144 -19.83 -3.68 -12.41
C GLN A 144 -18.42 -3.50 -11.81
N VAL A 145 -17.45 -2.95 -12.57
CA VAL A 145 -16.08 -2.81 -12.12
C VAL A 145 -15.89 -1.48 -11.40
N HIS A 146 -15.41 -1.53 -10.18
CA HIS A 146 -15.05 -0.33 -9.43
C HIS A 146 -13.72 0.25 -9.95
N VAL A 147 -13.75 1.52 -10.35
CA VAL A 147 -12.55 2.23 -10.84
C VAL A 147 -11.91 3.00 -9.69
N HIS A 148 -10.82 2.44 -9.14
CA HIS A 148 -9.96 3.05 -8.14
C HIS A 148 -8.74 3.61 -8.86
N ALA A 149 -8.73 4.91 -9.20
CA ALA A 149 -7.75 5.42 -10.14
C ALA A 149 -7.20 6.79 -9.79
N PHE A 150 -6.04 7.08 -10.37
CA PHE A 150 -5.32 8.34 -10.31
C PHE A 150 -4.91 8.77 -8.90
N SER A 151 -3.63 8.73 -8.64
CA SER A 151 -3.07 9.17 -7.36
C SER A 151 -3.13 10.70 -7.20
N PRO A 152 -3.07 11.22 -5.98
CA PRO A 152 -3.00 12.67 -5.75
C PRO A 152 -1.90 13.40 -6.54
N PRO A 153 -0.67 12.87 -6.71
CA PRO A 153 0.30 13.50 -7.62
C PRO A 153 -0.18 13.63 -9.05
N GLU A 154 -0.93 12.65 -9.58
CA GLU A 154 -1.50 12.74 -10.93
C GLU A 154 -2.55 13.86 -11.00
N PHE A 155 -3.41 14.03 -9.98
CA PHE A 155 -4.35 15.17 -9.92
C PHE A 155 -3.65 16.53 -9.89
N ILE A 156 -2.53 16.64 -9.18
CA ILE A 156 -1.75 17.89 -9.17
C ILE A 156 -1.16 18.17 -10.56
N GLU A 157 -0.69 17.14 -11.25
CA GLU A 157 -0.18 17.30 -12.61
C GLU A 157 -1.31 17.57 -13.62
N PHE A 158 -2.50 17.00 -13.44
CA PHE A 158 -3.67 17.38 -14.25
C PHE A 158 -4.00 18.86 -14.12
N VAL A 159 -3.90 19.42 -12.90
CA VAL A 159 -4.04 20.86 -12.68
C VAL A 159 -2.96 21.64 -13.43
N ASN A 160 -1.72 21.17 -13.42
CA ASN A 160 -0.58 21.82 -14.09
C ASN A 160 -0.68 21.73 -15.62
N PHE A 161 -1.10 20.57 -16.14
CA PHE A 161 -1.14 20.31 -17.60
C PHE A 161 -2.37 20.94 -18.27
N PHE A 162 -3.53 20.93 -17.60
CA PHE A 162 -4.80 21.35 -18.21
C PHE A 162 -5.21 22.77 -17.86
N ASP A 163 -4.51 23.40 -16.90
CA ASP A 163 -4.83 24.74 -16.38
C ASP A 163 -6.35 24.99 -16.18
N PRO A 164 -7.02 24.15 -15.39
CA PRO A 164 -8.45 24.24 -15.21
C PRO A 164 -8.86 25.56 -14.53
N PRO A 165 -10.12 26.00 -14.70
CA PRO A 165 -10.62 27.20 -14.04
C PRO A 165 -10.63 27.03 -12.52
N GLY A 166 -10.35 28.13 -11.80
CA GLY A 166 -10.33 28.21 -10.35
C GLY A 166 -9.28 29.20 -9.85
N SER A 167 -9.56 29.84 -8.73
CA SER A 167 -8.68 30.82 -8.08
C SER A 167 -7.69 30.15 -7.10
N THR A 168 -8.04 28.98 -6.60
CA THR A 168 -7.25 28.21 -5.64
C THR A 168 -6.92 26.83 -6.18
N LEU A 169 -5.86 26.22 -5.65
CA LEU A 169 -5.51 24.84 -5.97
C LEU A 169 -6.69 23.89 -5.73
N LYS A 170 -7.39 24.05 -4.61
CA LYS A 170 -8.56 23.22 -4.25
C LYS A 170 -9.68 23.31 -5.30
N GLU A 171 -10.01 24.52 -5.79
CA GLU A 171 -11.01 24.71 -6.84
C GLU A 171 -10.60 24.07 -8.17
N LYS A 172 -9.32 24.19 -8.54
CA LYS A 172 -8.77 23.56 -9.74
C LYS A 172 -8.82 22.03 -9.67
N ILE A 173 -8.44 21.44 -8.53
CA ILE A 173 -8.54 20.00 -8.28
C ILE A 173 -10.00 19.55 -8.38
N ARG A 174 -10.92 20.27 -7.74
CA ARG A 174 -12.35 19.94 -7.74
C ARG A 174 -12.89 19.90 -9.17
N TRP A 175 -12.58 20.89 -9.98
CA TRP A 175 -13.06 20.97 -11.36
C TRP A 175 -12.62 19.76 -12.20
N VAL A 176 -11.35 19.33 -12.09
CA VAL A 176 -10.85 18.13 -12.77
C VAL A 176 -11.53 16.88 -12.22
N MET A 177 -11.59 16.76 -10.90
CA MET A 177 -12.13 15.58 -10.23
C MET A 177 -13.61 15.35 -10.52
N GLU A 178 -14.42 16.40 -10.57
CA GLU A 178 -15.84 16.34 -10.94
C GLU A 178 -16.03 15.79 -12.35
N LYS A 179 -15.20 16.19 -13.32
CA LYS A 179 -15.25 15.66 -14.69
C LYS A 179 -14.89 14.19 -14.75
N LEU A 180 -13.83 13.77 -14.08
CA LEU A 180 -13.41 12.37 -14.04
C LEU A 180 -14.41 11.50 -13.26
N HIS A 181 -14.99 12.03 -12.18
CA HIS A 181 -16.06 11.35 -11.44
C HIS A 181 -17.31 11.15 -12.28
N ALA A 182 -17.75 12.16 -13.00
CA ALA A 182 -18.89 12.06 -13.94
C ALA A 182 -18.63 11.04 -15.05
N ALA A 183 -17.37 10.91 -15.51
CA ALA A 183 -16.96 9.95 -16.51
C ALA A 183 -16.86 8.50 -15.99
N GLY A 184 -16.78 8.27 -14.66
CA GLY A 184 -16.74 6.91 -14.10
C GLY A 184 -15.63 6.65 -13.07
N LEU A 185 -14.93 7.67 -12.60
CA LEU A 185 -14.02 7.52 -11.46
C LEU A 185 -14.83 7.29 -10.19
N HIS A 186 -14.55 6.21 -9.44
CA HIS A 186 -15.31 5.88 -8.23
C HIS A 186 -14.56 6.22 -6.94
N SER A 187 -13.23 6.12 -6.92
CA SER A 187 -12.42 6.36 -5.73
C SER A 187 -10.97 6.67 -6.08
N VAL A 188 -10.22 7.27 -5.14
CA VAL A 188 -8.84 7.72 -5.35
C VAL A 188 -7.87 6.92 -4.47
N PRO A 189 -6.86 6.24 -5.06
CA PRO A 189 -5.85 5.49 -4.31
C PRO A 189 -4.84 6.40 -3.61
N GLY A 190 -4.29 5.90 -2.50
CA GLY A 190 -3.31 6.61 -1.68
C GLY A 190 -1.90 6.71 -2.25
N GLY A 191 -1.71 6.36 -3.51
CA GLY A 191 -0.41 6.45 -4.17
C GLY A 191 0.21 7.84 -4.04
N GLY A 192 1.54 7.89 -3.97
CA GLY A 192 2.24 9.16 -3.79
C GLY A 192 2.25 9.73 -2.37
N GLY A 193 1.63 9.06 -1.39
CA GLY A 193 1.71 9.43 0.02
C GLY A 193 3.15 9.37 0.55
N GLU A 194 3.84 8.30 0.28
CA GLU A 194 5.21 7.97 0.71
C GLU A 194 5.47 8.33 2.18
N ILE A 195 6.06 9.49 2.44
CA ILE A 195 6.26 10.11 3.75
C ILE A 195 5.88 11.59 3.68
N PHE A 196 5.16 12.11 4.69
CA PHE A 196 4.73 13.51 4.72
C PHE A 196 5.71 14.45 5.43
N ALA A 197 6.73 13.93 6.12
CA ALA A 197 7.79 14.76 6.65
C ALA A 197 8.51 15.50 5.49
N ASP A 198 8.38 16.81 5.44
CA ASP A 198 8.78 17.67 4.31
C ASP A 198 10.21 17.47 3.88
N GLU A 199 11.14 17.36 4.85
CA GLU A 199 12.55 17.20 4.54
C GLU A 199 12.82 15.89 3.81
N VAL A 200 12.23 14.79 4.29
CA VAL A 200 12.33 13.47 3.66
C VAL A 200 11.66 13.49 2.30
N ARG A 201 10.41 13.98 2.24
CA ARG A 201 9.60 14.01 1.02
C ARG A 201 10.29 14.75 -0.11
N ARG A 202 10.83 15.94 0.16
CA ARG A 202 11.57 16.73 -0.85
C ARG A 202 12.83 16.02 -1.38
N LYS A 203 13.49 15.21 -0.53
CA LYS A 203 14.68 14.46 -0.94
C LYS A 203 14.36 13.27 -1.83
N ILE A 204 13.30 12.51 -1.53
CA ILE A 204 12.98 11.29 -2.27
C ILE A 204 12.06 11.53 -3.48
N GLY A 205 11.21 12.54 -3.43
CA GLY A 205 10.14 12.81 -4.40
C GLY A 205 10.34 14.10 -5.18
N LEU A 206 11.49 14.30 -5.83
CA LEU A 206 11.76 15.49 -6.62
C LEU A 206 10.72 15.68 -7.73
N GLY A 207 10.09 16.86 -7.76
CA GLY A 207 9.02 17.18 -8.72
C GLY A 207 7.68 16.53 -8.41
N LYS A 208 7.49 15.96 -7.21
CA LYS A 208 6.22 15.44 -6.73
C LYS A 208 5.55 16.48 -5.81
N CYS A 209 4.22 16.49 -5.73
CA CYS A 209 3.48 17.39 -4.86
C CYS A 209 3.91 17.25 -3.39
N ASP A 210 3.81 18.33 -2.63
CA ASP A 210 4.02 18.31 -1.18
C ASP A 210 2.90 17.58 -0.43
N ALA A 211 3.04 17.48 0.89
CA ALA A 211 2.08 16.77 1.73
C ALA A 211 0.71 17.48 1.74
N GLU A 212 0.69 18.81 1.80
CA GLU A 212 -0.56 19.58 1.87
C GLU A 212 -1.37 19.48 0.56
N ALA A 213 -0.69 19.53 -0.59
CA ALA A 213 -1.35 19.33 -1.88
C ALA A 213 -1.94 17.92 -1.99
N TRP A 214 -1.20 16.88 -1.53
CA TRP A 214 -1.70 15.51 -1.49
C TRP A 214 -2.96 15.38 -0.61
N LEU A 215 -2.92 15.94 0.60
CA LEU A 215 -4.05 15.94 1.53
C LEU A 215 -5.24 16.74 0.99
N THR A 216 -4.97 17.83 0.26
CA THR A 216 -6.02 18.64 -0.40
C THR A 216 -6.76 17.84 -1.48
N VAL A 217 -6.06 17.05 -2.29
CA VAL A 217 -6.70 16.15 -3.28
C VAL A 217 -7.65 15.17 -2.57
N MET A 218 -7.19 14.52 -1.50
CA MET A 218 -8.03 13.59 -0.75
C MET A 218 -9.23 14.28 -0.10
N ARG A 219 -9.05 15.47 0.44
CA ARG A 219 -10.18 16.27 0.97
C ARG A 219 -11.22 16.56 -0.09
N VAL A 220 -10.82 16.94 -1.31
CA VAL A 220 -11.74 17.17 -2.42
C VAL A 220 -12.48 15.89 -2.81
N ALA A 221 -11.80 14.74 -2.85
CA ALA A 221 -12.43 13.46 -3.10
C ALA A 221 -13.51 13.14 -2.04
N HIS A 222 -13.18 13.34 -0.77
CA HIS A 222 -14.14 13.14 0.32
C HIS A 222 -15.35 14.07 0.24
N GLU A 223 -15.14 15.34 -0.11
CA GLU A 223 -16.23 16.33 -0.31
C GLU A 223 -17.14 15.97 -1.50
N LEU A 224 -16.64 15.21 -2.46
CA LEU A 224 -17.42 14.68 -3.60
C LEU A 224 -18.06 13.29 -3.32
N GLY A 225 -17.99 12.81 -2.09
CA GLY A 225 -18.56 11.52 -1.68
C GLY A 225 -17.70 10.31 -2.04
N MET A 226 -16.51 10.51 -2.60
CA MET A 226 -15.62 9.41 -2.96
C MET A 226 -14.79 8.93 -1.77
N ASN A 227 -14.77 7.62 -1.54
CA ASN A 227 -13.84 7.01 -0.61
C ASN A 227 -12.43 6.98 -1.18
N THR A 228 -11.44 6.92 -0.30
CA THR A 228 -10.03 6.88 -0.67
C THR A 228 -9.26 5.86 0.17
N SER A 229 -8.01 5.62 -0.19
CA SER A 229 -7.05 4.93 0.66
C SER A 229 -5.89 5.86 1.01
N ALA A 230 -5.13 5.53 2.05
CA ALA A 230 -3.88 6.19 2.39
C ALA A 230 -2.75 5.17 2.42
N THR A 231 -1.56 5.57 1.98
CA THR A 231 -0.38 4.70 1.95
C THR A 231 0.82 5.38 2.56
N MET A 232 1.73 4.58 3.12
CA MET A 232 3.01 5.04 3.62
C MET A 232 4.12 4.13 3.11
N MET A 233 5.11 4.70 2.42
CA MET A 233 6.35 4.00 2.08
C MET A 233 7.41 4.30 3.14
N PHE A 234 8.02 3.26 3.70
CA PHE A 234 9.01 3.40 4.74
C PHE A 234 10.19 2.43 4.57
N GLY A 235 11.22 2.55 5.42
CA GLY A 235 12.43 1.73 5.33
C GLY A 235 13.44 2.29 4.34
N HIS A 236 13.55 3.62 4.26
CA HIS A 236 14.55 4.29 3.41
C HIS A 236 15.41 5.27 4.23
N ILE A 237 15.12 6.57 4.26
CA ILE A 237 15.90 7.60 4.98
C ILE A 237 15.11 8.28 6.10
N GLU A 238 13.84 7.91 6.25
CA GLU A 238 12.97 8.39 7.31
C GLU A 238 13.30 7.75 8.66
N GLY A 239 12.85 8.36 9.75
CA GLY A 239 12.82 7.78 11.08
C GLY A 239 11.40 7.37 11.50
N VAL A 240 11.30 6.71 12.65
CA VAL A 240 9.99 6.31 13.20
C VAL A 240 9.13 7.53 13.53
N ALA A 241 9.73 8.63 13.97
CA ALA A 241 9.01 9.87 14.20
C ALA A 241 8.33 10.42 12.94
N ASP A 242 8.98 10.28 11.77
CA ASP A 242 8.36 10.69 10.50
C ASP A 242 7.19 9.79 10.10
N ARG A 243 7.27 8.47 10.41
CA ARG A 243 6.15 7.54 10.20
C ARG A 243 4.95 7.91 11.07
N VAL A 244 5.21 8.19 12.35
CA VAL A 244 4.16 8.62 13.29
C VAL A 244 3.56 9.95 12.85
N HIS A 245 4.39 10.92 12.44
CA HIS A 245 3.91 12.20 11.89
C HIS A 245 3.02 11.99 10.64
N HIS A 246 3.44 11.15 9.70
CA HIS A 246 2.63 10.80 8.52
C HIS A 246 1.27 10.22 8.92
N MET A 247 1.26 9.22 9.80
CA MET A 247 0.02 8.62 10.28
C MET A 247 -0.85 9.62 11.04
N ASN A 248 -0.25 10.54 11.79
CA ASN A 248 -0.99 11.58 12.51
C ASN A 248 -1.74 12.51 11.57
N LEU A 249 -1.09 12.98 10.49
CA LEU A 249 -1.75 13.82 9.48
C LEU A 249 -2.90 13.07 8.79
N VAL A 250 -2.72 11.80 8.46
CA VAL A 250 -3.80 10.96 7.90
C VAL A 250 -4.96 10.84 8.89
N ARG A 251 -4.67 10.57 10.18
CA ARG A 251 -5.67 10.45 11.25
C ARG A 251 -6.45 11.74 11.46
N GLU A 252 -5.77 12.89 11.49
CA GLU A 252 -6.41 14.21 11.62
C GLU A 252 -7.35 14.50 10.44
N ARG A 253 -6.90 14.25 9.21
CA ARG A 253 -7.77 14.43 8.02
C ARG A 253 -8.93 13.46 7.97
N GLN A 254 -8.77 12.26 8.52
CA GLN A 254 -9.88 11.34 8.72
C GLN A 254 -10.89 11.85 9.74
N ASP A 255 -10.43 12.40 10.87
CA ASP A 255 -11.30 13.04 11.85
C ASP A 255 -12.07 14.21 11.21
N ASP A 256 -11.40 15.07 10.42
CA ASP A 256 -12.04 16.15 9.67
C ASP A 256 -13.11 15.62 8.70
N ALA A 257 -12.83 14.52 7.99
CA ALA A 257 -13.78 13.92 7.05
C ALA A 257 -15.01 13.35 7.78
N ILE A 258 -14.80 12.64 8.89
CA ILE A 258 -15.89 12.07 9.70
C ILE A 258 -16.75 13.18 10.31
N ASN A 259 -16.13 14.21 10.89
CA ASN A 259 -16.85 15.27 11.60
C ASN A 259 -17.59 16.22 10.67
N ASP A 260 -16.96 16.56 9.52
CA ASP A 260 -17.51 17.60 8.64
C ASP A 260 -18.43 17.05 7.55
N LEU A 261 -18.20 15.81 7.09
CA LEU A 261 -18.78 15.31 5.84
C LEU A 261 -19.73 14.12 6.01
N SER A 262 -19.72 13.39 7.13
CA SER A 262 -20.55 12.18 7.31
C SER A 262 -22.03 12.41 7.06
N ASP A 263 -22.57 13.49 7.63
CA ASP A 263 -24.00 13.83 7.50
C ASP A 263 -24.38 14.31 6.09
N GLN A 264 -23.40 14.59 5.24
CA GLN A 264 -23.58 15.09 3.87
C GLN A 264 -23.32 14.00 2.82
N GLY A 265 -23.11 12.74 3.24
CA GLY A 265 -22.75 11.65 2.34
C GLY A 265 -21.31 11.74 1.81
N GLY A 266 -20.43 12.42 2.53
CA GLY A 266 -19.02 12.55 2.18
C GLY A 266 -18.24 11.25 2.31
N GLY A 267 -17.18 11.14 1.53
CA GLY A 267 -16.24 10.02 1.58
C GLY A 267 -15.23 10.15 2.72
N LYS A 268 -14.39 9.12 2.85
CA LYS A 268 -13.35 9.03 3.89
C LYS A 268 -12.24 8.08 3.47
N TYR A 269 -11.15 8.04 4.23
CA TYR A 269 -10.17 6.96 4.08
C TYR A 269 -10.77 5.63 4.56
N MET A 270 -10.85 4.66 3.67
CA MET A 270 -11.32 3.31 3.99
C MET A 270 -10.19 2.41 4.45
N ALA A 271 -9.00 2.63 3.93
CA ALA A 271 -7.84 1.79 4.22
C ALA A 271 -6.56 2.59 4.40
N PHE A 272 -5.66 2.02 5.19
CA PHE A 272 -4.26 2.43 5.27
C PHE A 272 -3.35 1.24 4.99
N ILE A 273 -2.37 1.44 4.10
CA ILE A 273 -1.39 0.43 3.73
C ILE A 273 0.02 0.97 3.93
N SER A 274 0.77 0.39 4.86
CA SER A 274 2.20 0.68 5.01
C SER A 274 3.02 -0.37 4.25
N TRP A 275 3.93 0.08 3.37
CA TRP A 275 4.73 -0.80 2.54
C TRP A 275 6.21 -0.42 2.56
N PRO A 276 7.11 -1.41 2.75
CA PRO A 276 8.55 -1.18 2.77
C PRO A 276 9.12 -0.84 1.40
N PHE A 277 10.01 0.15 1.38
CA PHE A 277 10.76 0.55 0.20
C PHE A 277 11.55 -0.61 -0.40
N GLN A 278 11.44 -0.79 -1.71
CA GLN A 278 12.19 -1.75 -2.50
C GLN A 278 13.38 -1.05 -3.16
N PRO A 279 14.64 -1.46 -2.85
CA PRO A 279 15.82 -0.68 -3.23
C PRO A 279 16.37 -0.99 -4.63
N SER A 280 16.05 -2.14 -5.21
CA SER A 280 16.65 -2.58 -6.47
C SER A 280 16.29 -1.63 -7.62
N ASN A 281 17.21 -1.42 -8.52
CA ASN A 281 17.05 -0.57 -9.71
C ASN A 281 16.69 0.91 -9.43
N THR A 282 16.72 1.35 -8.17
CA THR A 282 16.38 2.74 -7.80
C THR A 282 17.62 3.57 -7.48
N SER A 283 17.56 4.87 -7.72
CA SER A 283 18.64 5.77 -7.31
C SER A 283 18.78 5.85 -5.79
N LEU A 284 17.66 5.84 -5.05
CA LEU A 284 17.65 5.80 -3.58
C LEU A 284 18.28 4.51 -3.07
N GLY A 285 18.10 3.39 -3.77
CA GLY A 285 18.70 2.10 -3.46
C GLY A 285 20.22 2.10 -3.52
N LYS A 286 20.82 2.97 -4.31
CA LYS A 286 22.29 3.14 -4.43
C LYS A 286 22.89 4.03 -3.35
N VAL A 287 22.06 4.81 -2.64
CA VAL A 287 22.53 5.70 -1.58
C VAL A 287 22.85 4.87 -0.32
N LYS A 288 24.10 4.89 0.10
CA LYS A 288 24.56 4.20 1.30
C LYS A 288 24.44 5.07 2.55
N GLU A 289 24.76 6.35 2.40
CA GLU A 289 24.72 7.34 3.47
C GLU A 289 23.99 8.58 2.98
N TRP A 290 23.29 9.22 3.89
CA TRP A 290 22.52 10.41 3.58
C TRP A 290 22.91 11.54 4.54
N GLY A 291 23.82 12.36 4.11
CA GLY A 291 24.69 13.29 4.69
C GLY A 291 24.32 14.28 5.76
N PHE A 292 24.19 13.96 7.02
CA PHE A 292 24.36 14.94 8.09
C PHE A 292 25.12 14.34 9.28
N GLY A 293 26.20 14.99 9.74
CA GLY A 293 26.80 14.78 11.03
C GLY A 293 27.71 13.53 11.22
N THR A 294 28.05 13.15 12.41
CA THR A 294 29.23 12.39 12.79
C THR A 294 29.11 10.88 13.07
N GLY A 295 28.07 10.20 12.83
CA GLY A 295 27.94 8.74 13.06
C GLY A 295 26.65 8.41 13.80
N ASP A 296 26.18 7.19 13.68
CA ASP A 296 25.04 6.69 14.42
C ASP A 296 25.45 6.46 15.87
N ASP A 297 24.56 6.77 16.79
CA ASP A 297 24.69 6.33 18.18
C ASP A 297 24.21 4.88 18.28
N LEU A 298 25.15 3.94 18.22
CA LEU A 298 24.87 2.52 18.27
C LEU A 298 24.34 2.04 19.63
N SER A 299 24.34 2.91 20.66
CA SER A 299 23.71 2.61 21.95
C SER A 299 22.18 2.69 21.88
N LEU A 300 21.64 3.33 20.85
CA LEU A 300 20.21 3.41 20.63
C LEU A 300 19.69 2.17 19.90
N PRO A 301 18.49 1.66 20.22
CA PRO A 301 17.88 0.53 19.54
C PRO A 301 17.73 0.74 18.03
N PHE A 302 17.42 1.97 17.64
CA PHE A 302 17.30 2.42 16.26
C PHE A 302 18.05 3.74 16.10
N PRO A 303 19.36 3.69 15.80
CA PRO A 303 20.15 4.90 15.63
C PRO A 303 19.54 5.86 14.61
N GLY A 304 19.46 7.15 14.98
CA GLY A 304 18.82 8.17 14.14
C GLY A 304 17.30 8.28 14.27
N ASP A 305 16.61 7.31 14.94
CA ASP A 305 15.17 7.37 15.16
C ASP A 305 14.80 7.81 16.57
N ALA A 306 15.45 7.24 17.59
CA ALA A 306 15.05 7.40 18.99
C ALA A 306 15.16 8.83 19.51
N VAL A 307 15.90 9.67 18.82
CA VAL A 307 16.11 11.08 19.17
C VAL A 307 15.43 12.04 18.20
N ALA A 308 14.88 11.54 17.10
CA ALA A 308 14.06 12.35 16.22
C ALA A 308 12.81 12.81 16.97
N ARG A 309 12.50 14.09 16.87
CA ARG A 309 11.33 14.70 17.51
C ARG A 309 10.32 15.08 16.45
N LEU A 310 9.06 14.92 16.78
CA LEU A 310 7.96 15.50 16.02
C LEU A 310 7.85 16.96 16.40
N ASP A 311 7.96 17.85 15.43
CA ASP A 311 7.55 19.23 15.58
C ASP A 311 6.17 19.41 14.92
N GLY A 312 5.50 20.51 15.25
CA GLY A 312 4.17 20.81 14.75
C GLY A 312 4.08 21.04 13.24
N GLN A 313 5.21 20.93 12.53
CA GLN A 313 5.28 21.11 11.07
C GLN A 313 5.84 19.87 10.36
N GLY A 314 6.03 18.77 11.07
CA GLY A 314 6.65 17.56 10.54
C GLY A 314 8.13 17.69 10.19
N LYS A 315 8.81 18.72 10.74
CA LYS A 315 10.25 18.87 10.57
C LYS A 315 10.97 18.08 11.64
N ARG A 316 12.09 17.53 11.28
CA ARG A 316 12.97 16.82 12.18
C ARG A 316 13.76 17.77 13.06
N SER A 317 14.10 17.32 14.28
CA SER A 317 15.10 17.97 15.09
C SER A 317 16.47 17.92 14.40
N ASP A 318 17.34 18.88 14.72
CA ASP A 318 18.73 18.97 14.20
C ASP A 318 19.63 17.88 14.79
N HIS A 319 19.15 16.63 14.85
CA HIS A 319 19.94 15.53 15.36
C HIS A 319 21.02 15.13 14.35
N PRO A 320 22.29 15.04 14.76
CA PRO A 320 23.41 14.84 13.83
C PRO A 320 23.41 13.50 13.10
N GLN A 321 22.66 12.52 13.58
CA GLN A 321 22.59 11.19 12.96
C GLN A 321 21.39 11.00 12.05
N PHE A 322 20.53 11.96 12.00
CA PHE A 322 19.34 11.90 11.21
C PHE A 322 19.64 11.75 9.72
N GLY A 323 18.98 10.77 9.08
CA GLY A 323 19.07 10.55 7.64
C GLY A 323 20.42 10.10 7.11
N ARG A 324 21.33 9.64 7.98
CA ARG A 324 22.69 9.28 7.57
C ARG A 324 22.82 8.01 6.82
N ARG A 325 22.05 7.02 7.20
CA ARG A 325 22.06 5.70 6.56
C ARG A 325 20.68 5.36 6.07
N ARG A 326 20.65 4.80 4.88
CA ARG A 326 19.45 4.16 4.40
C ARG A 326 19.18 2.90 5.23
N ARG A 327 17.98 2.75 5.72
CA ARG A 327 17.54 1.58 6.47
C ARG A 327 16.48 0.83 5.68
N VAL A 328 16.85 -0.31 5.13
CA VAL A 328 15.87 -1.22 4.52
C VAL A 328 15.09 -1.89 5.65
N ALA A 329 13.77 -1.81 5.61
CA ALA A 329 12.92 -2.44 6.60
C ALA A 329 12.87 -3.96 6.39
N GLY A 330 13.26 -4.71 7.42
CA GLY A 330 13.02 -6.16 7.48
C GLY A 330 11.66 -6.49 8.11
N ALA A 331 11.36 -7.77 8.24
CA ALA A 331 10.10 -8.26 8.79
C ALA A 331 9.75 -7.67 10.16
N SER A 332 10.71 -7.55 11.09
CA SER A 332 10.47 -6.98 12.41
C SER A 332 10.05 -5.51 12.34
N ALA A 333 10.71 -4.68 11.52
CA ALA A 333 10.35 -3.27 11.35
C ALA A 333 8.99 -3.13 10.67
N TYR A 334 8.69 -3.99 9.70
CA TYR A 334 7.38 -4.04 9.05
C TYR A 334 6.27 -4.38 10.05
N LEU A 335 6.39 -5.49 10.76
CA LEU A 335 5.36 -5.95 11.71
C LEU A 335 5.13 -4.95 12.83
N ARG A 336 6.19 -4.33 13.38
CA ARG A 336 6.04 -3.22 14.35
C ARG A 336 5.28 -2.04 13.77
N THR A 337 5.58 -1.63 12.53
CA THR A 337 4.86 -0.53 11.87
C THR A 337 3.41 -0.90 11.60
N GLN A 338 3.15 -2.14 11.17
CA GLN A 338 1.81 -2.68 10.96
C GLN A 338 0.96 -2.64 12.24
N ALA A 339 1.50 -3.15 13.34
CA ALA A 339 0.82 -3.15 14.63
C ALA A 339 0.58 -1.73 15.15
N LEU A 340 1.59 -0.85 15.03
CA LEU A 340 1.43 0.55 15.41
C LEU A 340 0.34 1.23 14.57
N SER A 341 0.29 0.97 13.27
CA SER A 341 -0.75 1.53 12.38
C SER A 341 -2.15 1.18 12.88
N ARG A 342 -2.40 -0.08 13.28
CA ARG A 342 -3.70 -0.51 13.81
C ARG A 342 -4.07 0.20 15.13
N LEU A 343 -3.10 0.38 16.02
CA LEU A 343 -3.36 1.00 17.33
C LEU A 343 -3.44 2.52 17.27
N PHE A 344 -2.75 3.15 16.34
CA PHE A 344 -2.67 4.60 16.22
C PHE A 344 -3.74 5.20 15.30
N LEU A 345 -4.05 4.52 14.18
CA LEU A 345 -5.07 4.95 13.22
C LEU A 345 -6.45 4.39 13.63
N ASP A 346 -6.92 4.77 14.80
CA ASP A 346 -8.12 4.27 15.46
C ASP A 346 -9.43 4.56 14.70
N ASN A 347 -9.40 5.53 13.79
CA ASN A 347 -10.51 6.00 12.96
C ASN A 347 -10.47 5.50 11.51
N ILE A 348 -9.47 4.68 11.13
CA ILE A 348 -9.41 4.06 9.80
C ILE A 348 -9.89 2.60 9.88
N TYR A 349 -10.87 2.27 9.06
CA TYR A 349 -11.49 0.95 9.07
C TYR A 349 -10.50 -0.18 8.79
N SER A 350 -9.82 -0.15 7.66
CA SER A 350 -8.94 -1.24 7.24
C SER A 350 -7.46 -0.89 7.35
N ILE A 351 -6.69 -1.80 7.92
CA ILE A 351 -5.22 -1.79 7.85
C ILE A 351 -4.79 -3.00 7.02
N GLY A 352 -4.27 -2.73 5.81
CA GLY A 352 -3.92 -3.77 4.87
C GLY A 352 -2.53 -4.36 5.12
N SER A 353 -2.38 -5.64 4.81
CA SER A 353 -1.08 -6.31 4.79
C SER A 353 -0.34 -6.07 3.47
N SER A 354 0.98 -5.91 3.50
CA SER A 354 1.82 -5.63 2.33
C SER A 354 2.68 -6.83 1.93
N TRP A 355 2.03 -7.93 1.55
CA TRP A 355 2.72 -9.15 1.10
C TRP A 355 3.52 -8.95 -0.20
N VAL A 356 3.09 -8.04 -1.07
CA VAL A 356 3.77 -7.75 -2.35
C VAL A 356 5.21 -7.32 -2.12
N THR A 357 5.47 -6.54 -1.09
CA THR A 357 6.82 -6.03 -0.76
C THR A 357 7.58 -6.90 0.23
N MET A 358 6.86 -7.59 1.13
CA MET A 358 7.46 -8.36 2.22
C MET A 358 7.47 -9.87 2.00
N GLY A 359 6.80 -10.32 0.97
CA GLY A 359 6.59 -11.74 0.70
C GLY A 359 5.36 -12.31 1.41
N PRO A 360 4.82 -13.43 0.89
CA PRO A 360 3.58 -14.04 1.36
C PRO A 360 3.55 -14.35 2.85
N HIS A 361 4.63 -14.92 3.39
CA HIS A 361 4.68 -15.36 4.79
C HIS A 361 4.74 -14.19 5.79
N VAL A 362 5.47 -13.11 5.46
CA VAL A 362 5.46 -11.91 6.31
C VAL A 362 4.12 -11.18 6.17
N GLY A 363 3.53 -11.19 4.98
CA GLY A 363 2.16 -10.71 4.76
C GLY A 363 1.14 -11.46 5.61
N GLN A 364 1.21 -12.79 5.63
CA GLN A 364 0.40 -13.64 6.50
C GLN A 364 0.55 -13.28 7.99
N MET A 365 1.79 -13.13 8.45
CA MET A 365 2.07 -12.69 9.82
C MET A 365 1.45 -11.33 10.15
N GLY A 366 1.31 -10.44 9.16
CA GLY A 366 0.62 -9.17 9.31
C GLY A 366 -0.81 -9.30 9.82
N LEU A 367 -1.52 -10.39 9.48
CA LEU A 367 -2.88 -10.68 9.96
C LEU A 367 -2.94 -10.88 11.47
N LEU A 368 -1.89 -11.45 12.07
CA LEU A 368 -1.73 -11.62 13.52
C LEU A 368 -1.13 -10.37 14.19
N TRP A 369 -0.85 -9.34 13.40
CA TRP A 369 -0.27 -8.06 13.84
C TRP A 369 -1.16 -6.87 13.48
N GLY A 370 -2.48 -7.08 13.48
CA GLY A 370 -3.48 -6.04 13.36
C GLY A 370 -3.98 -5.76 11.94
N ALA A 371 -3.51 -6.46 10.90
CA ALA A 371 -4.14 -6.40 9.59
C ALA A 371 -5.46 -7.19 9.58
N ASN A 372 -6.49 -6.61 8.97
CA ASN A 372 -7.76 -7.30 8.70
C ASN A 372 -7.88 -7.78 7.25
N ASP A 373 -6.97 -7.37 6.38
CA ASP A 373 -7.07 -7.54 4.94
C ASP A 373 -5.70 -7.92 4.35
N MET A 374 -5.67 -8.97 3.53
CA MET A 374 -4.46 -9.40 2.80
C MET A 374 -4.19 -8.52 1.57
N GLY A 375 -5.11 -7.64 1.22
CA GLY A 375 -5.03 -6.84 0.00
C GLY A 375 -5.40 -7.64 -1.25
N SER A 376 -4.84 -7.23 -2.36
CA SER A 376 -5.11 -7.81 -3.68
C SER A 376 -4.41 -9.14 -3.89
N VAL A 377 -4.99 -10.00 -4.73
CA VAL A 377 -4.26 -11.09 -5.40
C VAL A 377 -3.17 -10.56 -6.34
N MET A 378 -3.22 -9.26 -6.66
CA MET A 378 -2.27 -8.54 -7.49
C MET A 378 -2.03 -9.25 -8.82
N MET A 379 -3.07 -9.33 -9.64
CA MET A 379 -3.05 -9.98 -10.95
C MET A 379 -1.94 -9.44 -11.87
N GLU A 380 -1.63 -8.14 -11.75
CA GLU A 380 -0.54 -7.46 -12.44
C GLU A 380 0.11 -6.46 -11.48
N GLU A 381 1.43 -6.42 -11.44
CA GLU A 381 2.18 -5.45 -10.65
C GLU A 381 3.49 -5.08 -11.37
N ASN A 382 3.61 -3.85 -11.83
CA ASN A 382 4.73 -3.38 -12.65
C ASN A 382 5.65 -2.44 -11.87
N VAL A 383 5.15 -1.73 -10.87
CA VAL A 383 5.87 -0.63 -10.21
C VAL A 383 6.89 -1.18 -9.20
N VAL A 384 6.44 -2.06 -8.31
CA VAL A 384 7.30 -2.64 -7.27
C VAL A 384 8.16 -3.78 -7.83
N SER A 385 7.66 -4.48 -8.86
CA SER A 385 8.44 -5.50 -9.57
C SER A 385 9.64 -4.89 -10.30
N SER A 386 9.51 -3.72 -10.90
CA SER A 386 10.64 -2.96 -11.47
C SER A 386 11.71 -2.64 -10.41
N ALA A 387 11.32 -2.53 -9.15
CA ALA A 387 12.22 -2.33 -8.00
C ALA A 387 12.66 -3.66 -7.34
N GLY A 388 12.43 -4.81 -7.98
CA GLY A 388 12.96 -6.11 -7.59
C GLY A 388 12.05 -6.99 -6.72
N SER A 389 10.78 -6.62 -6.50
CA SER A 389 9.82 -7.53 -5.88
C SER A 389 9.39 -8.60 -6.89
N THR A 390 9.48 -9.87 -6.48
CA THR A 390 9.13 -11.03 -7.36
C THR A 390 7.96 -11.83 -6.80
N HIS A 391 7.32 -11.34 -5.75
CA HIS A 391 6.23 -12.06 -5.11
C HIS A 391 4.96 -12.01 -5.94
N CYS A 392 4.26 -13.14 -5.98
CA CYS A 392 3.08 -13.38 -6.77
C CYS A 392 2.15 -14.33 -6.04
N LEU A 393 0.86 -14.07 -6.04
CA LEU A 393 -0.17 -14.93 -5.43
C LEU A 393 -1.37 -15.04 -6.38
N ASN A 394 -2.06 -16.18 -6.30
CA ASN A 394 -3.39 -16.33 -6.86
C ASN A 394 -4.43 -16.52 -5.74
N GLU A 395 -5.71 -16.58 -6.09
CA GLU A 395 -6.80 -16.68 -5.13
C GLU A 395 -6.68 -17.90 -4.20
N PRO A 396 -6.41 -19.14 -4.66
CA PRO A 396 -6.19 -20.28 -3.77
C PRO A 396 -5.06 -20.06 -2.77
N MET A 397 -3.96 -19.46 -3.20
CA MET A 397 -2.81 -19.22 -2.35
C MET A 397 -3.11 -18.18 -1.27
N ILE A 398 -3.81 -17.09 -1.60
CA ILE A 398 -4.17 -16.07 -0.61
C ILE A 398 -5.20 -16.62 0.39
N CYS A 399 -6.17 -17.41 -0.06
CA CYS A 399 -7.12 -18.11 0.81
C CYS A 399 -6.40 -19.05 1.77
N ARG A 400 -5.41 -19.83 1.29
CA ARG A 400 -4.61 -20.70 2.13
C ARG A 400 -3.82 -19.91 3.18
N LEU A 401 -3.16 -18.82 2.81
CA LEU A 401 -2.41 -17.99 3.74
C LEU A 401 -3.30 -17.46 4.87
N ILE A 402 -4.52 -17.00 4.54
CA ILE A 402 -5.50 -16.53 5.52
C ILE A 402 -5.93 -17.69 6.43
N ARG A 403 -6.21 -18.86 5.87
CA ARG A 403 -6.66 -20.05 6.64
C ARG A 403 -5.56 -20.58 7.54
N ASP A 404 -4.33 -20.68 7.07
CA ASP A 404 -3.17 -21.12 7.85
C ASP A 404 -2.85 -20.13 9.00
N ALA A 405 -3.27 -18.87 8.90
CA ALA A 405 -3.22 -17.89 9.99
C ALA A 405 -4.37 -18.05 11.01
N GLY A 406 -5.31 -18.99 10.79
CA GLY A 406 -6.41 -19.28 11.68
C GLY A 406 -7.73 -18.57 11.36
N TYR A 407 -7.84 -17.94 10.17
CA TYR A 407 -9.02 -17.18 9.79
C TYR A 407 -9.77 -17.80 8.60
N ILE A 408 -11.02 -17.39 8.43
CA ILE A 408 -11.83 -17.70 7.25
C ILE A 408 -11.56 -16.65 6.17
N PRO A 409 -11.09 -17.04 4.97
CA PRO A 409 -10.89 -16.10 3.89
C PRO A 409 -12.23 -15.59 3.34
N ALA A 410 -12.28 -14.30 2.98
CA ALA A 410 -13.45 -13.74 2.33
C ALA A 410 -13.03 -12.72 1.25
N GLN A 411 -13.61 -12.87 0.06
CA GLN A 411 -13.50 -11.86 -0.98
C GLN A 411 -14.37 -10.66 -0.63
N ARG A 412 -13.82 -9.46 -0.75
CA ARG A 412 -14.53 -8.19 -0.55
C ARG A 412 -14.54 -7.32 -1.79
N ASP A 413 -15.39 -6.31 -1.78
CA ASP A 413 -15.33 -5.19 -2.73
C ASP A 413 -14.48 -4.01 -2.22
N ASN A 414 -14.52 -2.86 -2.90
CA ASN A 414 -13.80 -1.64 -2.51
C ASN A 414 -14.41 -0.97 -1.26
N ALA A 415 -15.70 -1.15 -1.00
CA ALA A 415 -16.38 -0.64 0.18
C ALA A 415 -16.14 -1.51 1.43
N TYR A 416 -15.44 -2.63 1.28
CA TYR A 416 -15.21 -3.67 2.29
C TYR A 416 -16.45 -4.50 2.61
N ASP A 417 -17.45 -4.50 1.73
CA ASP A 417 -18.57 -5.44 1.80
C ASP A 417 -18.13 -6.84 1.37
N LEU A 418 -18.56 -7.85 2.13
CA LEU A 418 -18.19 -9.24 1.87
C LEU A 418 -18.99 -9.76 0.69
N LEU A 419 -18.29 -10.13 -0.40
CA LEU A 419 -18.89 -10.71 -1.59
C LEU A 419 -19.02 -12.23 -1.49
N LYS A 420 -17.99 -12.89 -0.95
CA LYS A 420 -17.93 -14.33 -0.81
C LYS A 420 -17.10 -14.73 0.40
N VAL A 421 -17.73 -15.47 1.31
CA VAL A 421 -17.07 -16.04 2.49
C VAL A 421 -16.76 -17.51 2.21
N HIS A 422 -15.51 -17.91 2.43
CA HIS A 422 -15.01 -19.25 2.12
C HIS A 422 -14.98 -20.14 3.38
N ASP A 423 -16.12 -20.35 4.01
CA ASP A 423 -16.28 -21.18 5.22
C ASP A 423 -16.55 -22.67 4.93
N GLY A 424 -16.82 -23.01 3.67
CA GLY A 424 -17.19 -24.37 3.23
C GLY A 424 -16.13 -25.07 2.37
N PRO A 425 -16.40 -26.33 1.97
CA PRO A 425 -15.46 -27.18 1.23
C PRO A 425 -15.20 -26.69 -0.21
N SER A 426 -16.01 -25.79 -0.73
CA SER A 426 -15.83 -25.17 -2.05
C SER A 426 -14.86 -23.97 -2.03
N SER A 427 -14.18 -23.74 -0.91
CA SER A 427 -13.15 -22.71 -0.82
C SER A 427 -12.01 -22.98 -1.85
N PRO A 428 -11.48 -21.96 -2.54
CA PRO A 428 -10.46 -22.13 -3.58
C PRO A 428 -9.24 -22.91 -3.10
N ASP A 429 -8.79 -22.68 -1.85
CA ASP A 429 -7.65 -23.37 -1.25
C ASP A 429 -7.92 -24.84 -0.93
N LEU A 430 -9.15 -25.18 -0.55
CA LEU A 430 -9.54 -26.54 -0.20
C LEU A 430 -9.78 -27.43 -1.43
N SER A 431 -9.95 -26.84 -2.60
CA SER A 431 -10.07 -27.58 -3.87
C SER A 431 -8.71 -28.05 -4.41
N ILE A 432 -7.60 -27.49 -3.94
CA ILE A 432 -6.24 -27.85 -4.40
C ILE A 432 -5.78 -29.12 -3.71
N THR A 433 -5.66 -30.21 -4.46
CA THR A 433 -5.17 -31.50 -3.98
C THR A 433 -3.65 -31.62 -4.06
N ASP A 434 -3.03 -30.95 -5.04
CA ASP A 434 -1.58 -30.91 -5.22
C ASP A 434 -1.10 -29.46 -5.36
N TRP A 435 -0.51 -28.92 -4.28
CA TRP A 435 0.00 -27.57 -4.24
C TRP A 435 1.24 -27.34 -5.12
N SER A 436 1.90 -28.39 -5.58
CA SER A 436 3.02 -28.25 -6.52
C SER A 436 2.58 -27.76 -7.91
N THR A 437 1.30 -27.95 -8.24
CA THR A 437 0.69 -27.51 -9.49
C THR A 437 0.05 -26.11 -9.38
N CYS A 438 -0.20 -25.63 -8.17
CA CYS A 438 -0.80 -24.32 -7.93
C CYS A 438 0.30 -23.25 -7.90
N ARG A 439 0.69 -22.75 -9.07
CA ARG A 439 1.68 -21.69 -9.20
C ARG A 439 1.03 -20.48 -9.87
N PRO A 440 1.27 -19.26 -9.35
CA PRO A 440 0.88 -18.07 -10.06
C PRO A 440 1.82 -17.89 -11.27
N GLU A 441 1.25 -17.58 -12.41
CA GLU A 441 2.00 -17.22 -13.61
C GLU A 441 2.24 -15.72 -13.64
N ARG A 442 3.40 -15.29 -14.12
CA ARG A 442 3.65 -13.88 -14.39
C ARG A 442 2.96 -13.52 -15.71
N LEU A 443 2.13 -12.47 -15.66
CA LEU A 443 1.65 -11.85 -16.89
C LEU A 443 2.76 -11.02 -17.51
N ASP A 444 2.92 -11.15 -18.82
CA ASP A 444 3.71 -10.21 -19.57
C ASP A 444 3.09 -8.81 -19.47
N THR A 445 3.95 -7.84 -19.20
CA THR A 445 3.56 -6.45 -19.33
C THR A 445 3.31 -6.13 -20.80
N ALA A 446 2.54 -5.13 -21.05
CA ALA A 446 1.86 -4.80 -22.30
C ALA A 446 2.68 -4.78 -23.60
N GLN A 447 3.96 -4.95 -23.58
CA GLN A 447 4.83 -5.04 -24.77
C GLN A 447 6.07 -5.87 -24.42
N GLY A 448 5.92 -7.18 -24.36
CA GLY A 448 6.92 -8.18 -24.70
C GLY A 448 8.39 -7.95 -24.31
N SER A 449 8.70 -7.33 -23.19
CA SER A 449 10.03 -7.43 -22.60
C SER A 449 10.05 -8.58 -21.60
N GLU A 450 10.77 -9.62 -21.91
CA GLU A 450 10.89 -10.85 -21.09
C GLU A 450 11.41 -10.60 -19.64
N GLU A 451 11.70 -9.36 -19.24
CA GLU A 451 12.33 -9.02 -17.98
C GLU A 451 11.46 -8.28 -16.95
N SER A 452 10.24 -7.86 -17.29
CA SER A 452 9.35 -7.14 -16.37
C SER A 452 7.96 -7.78 -16.32
N GLY A 453 7.86 -8.93 -15.67
CA GLY A 453 6.60 -9.67 -15.59
C GLY A 453 5.70 -9.20 -14.44
N GLY A 454 4.47 -8.93 -14.71
CA GLY A 454 3.36 -8.89 -13.75
C GLY A 454 2.98 -10.31 -13.29
N CYS A 455 2.04 -10.40 -12.34
CA CYS A 455 1.56 -11.67 -11.80
C CYS A 455 0.16 -11.97 -12.34
N SER A 456 -0.04 -13.14 -12.98
CA SER A 456 -1.36 -13.59 -13.42
C SER A 456 -1.99 -14.60 -12.48
N VAL A 457 -3.31 -14.62 -12.47
CA VAL A 457 -4.11 -15.66 -11.84
C VAL A 457 -4.59 -16.58 -12.95
N ALA A 458 -3.90 -17.68 -13.19
CA ALA A 458 -4.41 -18.72 -14.08
C ALA A 458 -5.62 -19.38 -13.42
N GLY A 459 -6.80 -19.17 -13.98
CA GLY A 459 -7.94 -20.04 -13.74
C GLY A 459 -7.58 -21.43 -14.24
N GLY A 460 -7.70 -22.45 -13.39
CA GLY A 460 -7.33 -23.81 -13.74
C GLY A 460 -8.05 -24.30 -14.99
N SER A 461 -7.36 -24.38 -16.11
CA SER A 461 -7.79 -25.20 -17.24
C SER A 461 -7.27 -26.61 -17.01
N THR A 462 -8.19 -27.55 -16.91
CA THR A 462 -7.89 -28.98 -16.99
C THR A 462 -7.53 -29.31 -18.40
N ASP A 463 -6.27 -29.21 -18.78
CA ASP A 463 -5.74 -29.88 -19.95
C ASP A 463 -4.67 -30.87 -19.53
N THR A 464 -5.06 -32.12 -19.61
CA THR A 464 -4.20 -33.29 -19.41
C THR A 464 -3.27 -33.45 -20.62
N THR A 465 -2.01 -33.11 -20.45
CA THR A 465 -0.96 -33.67 -21.33
C THR A 465 0.11 -34.36 -20.49
N GLU A 466 0.47 -35.50 -20.98
CA GLU A 466 1.27 -36.57 -20.39
C GLU A 466 2.49 -36.14 -19.59
N SER A 467 2.62 -36.75 -18.42
CA SER A 467 3.72 -36.62 -17.47
C SER A 467 4.97 -37.39 -17.90
N ASP A 468 6.07 -36.71 -18.08
CA ASP A 468 7.39 -37.33 -17.93
C ASP A 468 7.72 -37.46 -16.44
N THR A 469 7.57 -38.65 -15.92
CA THR A 469 7.96 -39.04 -14.56
C THR A 469 9.49 -39.11 -14.43
N VAL A 470 10.05 -38.12 -13.76
CA VAL A 470 11.44 -38.25 -13.23
C VAL A 470 11.38 -38.94 -11.87
N SER A 471 11.73 -40.19 -11.83
CA SER A 471 11.91 -40.96 -10.58
C SER A 471 13.24 -40.57 -9.89
N LEU A 472 13.13 -39.97 -8.71
CA LEU A 472 14.27 -39.78 -7.81
C LEU A 472 14.55 -41.10 -7.04
N THR A 473 15.62 -41.78 -7.40
CA THR A 473 16.15 -42.93 -6.63
C THR A 473 16.99 -42.40 -5.48
N ILE A 474 16.51 -42.59 -4.23
CA ILE A 474 17.32 -42.35 -3.04
C ILE A 474 18.25 -43.56 -2.89
N GLN A 475 19.55 -43.39 -3.06
CA GLN A 475 20.55 -44.36 -2.67
C GLN A 475 20.82 -44.21 -1.17
N ASN A 476 20.41 -45.20 -0.40
CA ASN A 476 20.91 -45.39 0.96
C ASN A 476 22.33 -45.92 0.89
N SER A 477 23.31 -45.20 1.39
CA SER A 477 24.65 -45.71 1.69
C SER A 477 24.69 -46.16 3.13
N GLU A 478 25.08 -47.40 3.31
CA GLU A 478 25.47 -48.04 4.59
C GLU A 478 26.64 -47.32 5.26
#